data_2313281e6ebabc4a8fb9b22765037a23
#
_entry.id   2313281e6ebabc4a8fb9b22765037a23
#
_cell.length_a   1.000
_cell.length_b   1.000
_cell.length_c   1.000
_cell.angle_alpha   90.00
_cell.angle_beta   90.00
_cell.angle_gamma   90.00
#
_symmetry.space_group_name_H-M   'P 1'
#
loop_
_entity.id
_entity.type
_entity.pdbx_description
1 polymer ?
#
loop_
_entity_poly.entity_id
_entity_poly.type
_entity_poly.pdbx_seq_one_letter_code
_entity_poly.pdbx_strand_id
1 'polypeptide(L)'
;ELRGQNKYASLLDTCQEASIFFYNKGIVDLSVRVNRGEMQTRQFEPNGRLQEMQVKGRIGSVRWTVNQADSALFYGLAMDGTEGVILDNFSLRGSSGLSLRTIPSEMLKEFNMQRPYDLIILQYGLNVAA
;
A
#
# COMPACT_ATOMS: atom_id res chain seq x y z
N GLU A 1 7.01 6.59 -8.76
CA GLU A 1 5.84 6.69 -9.65
C GLU A 1 5.38 5.29 -10.01
N LEU A 2 4.10 4.99 -9.76
CA LEU A 2 3.45 3.76 -10.18
C LEU A 2 2.66 4.03 -11.45
N ARG A 3 2.67 3.07 -12.39
CA ARG A 3 1.90 3.12 -13.64
C ARG A 3 1.24 1.78 -13.89
N GLY A 4 0.00 1.82 -14.39
CA GLY A 4 -0.62 0.68 -15.02
C GLY A 4 0.23 0.24 -16.21
N GLN A 5 0.43 -1.06 -16.35
CA GLN A 5 1.08 -1.64 -17.53
C GLN A 5 0.10 -2.53 -18.25
N ASN A 6 -0.26 -2.13 -19.46
CA ASN A 6 -1.10 -2.94 -20.29
C ASN A 6 -0.37 -3.43 -21.53
N LYS A 7 -0.03 -4.71 -21.52
CA LYS A 7 0.49 -5.39 -22.68
C LYS A 7 -0.61 -6.12 -23.46
N TYR A 8 -1.74 -6.41 -22.81
CA TYR A 8 -2.74 -7.36 -23.35
C TYR A 8 -4.19 -6.86 -23.33
N ALA A 9 -4.53 -5.84 -22.53
CA ALA A 9 -5.90 -5.34 -22.43
C ALA A 9 -5.94 -3.85 -22.02
N SER A 10 -6.48 -2.98 -22.89
CA SER A 10 -6.51 -1.52 -22.69
C SER A 10 -7.27 -1.05 -21.44
N LEU A 11 -8.14 -1.89 -20.89
CA LEU A 11 -8.87 -1.60 -19.66
C LEU A 11 -8.03 -1.76 -18.39
N LEU A 12 -6.89 -2.47 -18.47
CA LEU A 12 -6.00 -2.72 -17.32
C LEU A 12 -4.96 -1.62 -17.10
N ASP A 13 -4.96 -0.58 -17.95
CA ASP A 13 -4.01 0.53 -17.82
C ASP A 13 -4.39 1.55 -16.74
N THR A 14 -5.59 1.45 -16.19
CA THR A 14 -6.09 2.39 -15.20
C THR A 14 -6.75 1.66 -14.04
N CYS A 15 -6.61 2.23 -12.85
CA CYS A 15 -7.37 1.84 -11.66
C CYS A 15 -8.24 3.02 -11.19
N GLN A 16 -9.08 2.78 -10.19
CA GLN A 16 -10.00 3.77 -9.64
C GLN A 16 -9.52 4.37 -8.33
N GLU A 17 -8.64 3.68 -7.62
CA GLU A 17 -8.11 4.11 -6.34
C GLU A 17 -6.60 3.88 -6.28
N ALA A 18 -5.89 4.78 -5.60
CA ALA A 18 -4.49 4.58 -5.25
C ALA A 18 -4.23 5.09 -3.85
N SER A 19 -3.49 4.30 -3.08
CA SER A 19 -3.23 4.52 -1.67
C SER A 19 -1.77 4.38 -1.30
N ILE A 20 -1.34 5.14 -0.28
CA ILE A 20 -0.08 4.96 0.43
C ILE A 20 -0.38 4.74 1.90
N PHE A 21 0.22 3.69 2.50
CA PHE A 21 0.03 3.32 3.89
C PHE A 21 1.30 3.62 4.69
N PHE A 22 1.13 4.27 5.84
CA PHE A 22 2.24 4.65 6.70
C PHE A 22 1.84 4.76 8.17
N TYR A 23 2.83 4.70 9.03
CA TYR A 23 2.71 5.02 10.46
C TYR A 23 3.75 6.10 10.78
N ASN A 24 3.36 7.12 11.54
CA ASN A 24 4.26 8.21 11.90
C ASN A 24 4.20 8.54 13.40
N LYS A 25 5.34 8.92 13.92
CA LYS A 25 5.51 9.46 15.29
C LYS A 25 5.69 10.98 15.30
N GLY A 26 6.01 11.57 14.17
CA GLY A 26 6.10 13.00 13.92
C GLY A 26 5.28 13.39 12.70
N ILE A 27 5.36 14.64 12.31
CA ILE A 27 4.62 15.17 11.15
C ILE A 27 5.12 14.52 9.86
N VAL A 28 4.19 14.15 9.00
CA VAL A 28 4.45 13.69 7.64
C VAL A 28 3.75 14.61 6.65
N ASP A 29 4.51 15.14 5.71
CA ASP A 29 4.01 15.92 4.58
C ASP A 29 4.16 15.11 3.29
N LEU A 30 3.03 14.78 2.66
CA LEU A 30 2.95 14.00 1.44
C LEU A 30 2.33 14.80 0.32
N SER A 31 2.96 14.71 -0.85
CA SER A 31 2.36 15.18 -2.09
C SER A 31 2.02 14.01 -3.00
N VAL A 32 0.89 14.13 -3.69
CA VAL A 32 0.46 13.18 -4.71
C VAL A 32 0.13 13.88 -6.00
N ARG A 33 0.54 13.29 -7.11
CA ARG A 33 0.14 13.71 -8.45
C ARG A 33 -0.41 12.52 -9.22
N VAL A 34 -1.66 12.63 -9.64
CA VAL A 34 -2.36 11.64 -10.46
C VAL A 34 -2.21 12.02 -11.92
N ASN A 35 -1.75 11.09 -12.75
CA ASN A 35 -1.51 11.28 -14.17
C ASN A 35 -0.59 12.49 -14.42
N ARG A 36 -1.08 13.47 -15.18
CA ARG A 36 -0.41 14.76 -15.46
C ARG A 36 -1.12 15.92 -14.76
N GLY A 37 -1.98 15.63 -13.78
CA GLY A 37 -2.72 16.64 -13.05
C GLY A 37 -1.88 17.45 -12.08
N GLU A 38 -2.53 18.31 -11.35
CA GLU A 38 -1.92 19.12 -10.30
C GLU A 38 -1.43 18.28 -9.13
N MET A 39 -0.42 18.76 -8.44
CA MET A 39 0.10 18.17 -7.24
C MET A 39 -0.79 18.58 -6.05
N GLN A 40 -1.26 17.60 -5.32
CA GLN A 40 -2.01 17.81 -4.07
C GLN A 40 -1.10 17.46 -2.89
N THR A 41 -1.00 18.35 -1.93
CA THR A 41 -0.19 18.16 -0.73
C THR A 41 -1.08 18.05 0.48
N ARG A 42 -0.75 17.12 1.39
CA ARG A 42 -1.44 16.92 2.66
C ARG A 42 -0.44 16.63 3.77
N GLN A 43 -0.66 17.27 4.91
CA GLN A 43 0.07 17.05 6.15
C GLN A 43 -0.71 16.09 7.06
N PHE A 44 0.02 15.20 7.73
CA PHE A 44 -0.51 14.20 8.65
C PHE A 44 0.16 14.31 10.00
N GLU A 45 -0.64 14.59 11.01
CA GLU A 45 -0.21 14.52 12.40
C GLU A 45 -0.15 13.06 12.89
N PRO A 46 0.72 12.74 13.85
CA PRO A 46 0.76 11.42 14.43
C PRO A 46 -0.53 11.15 15.22
N ASN A 47 -1.14 9.99 15.00
CA ASN A 47 -2.36 9.57 15.68
C ASN A 47 -2.24 8.20 16.39
N GLY A 48 -1.03 7.61 16.39
CA GLY A 48 -0.77 6.32 16.99
C GLY A 48 -1.35 5.12 16.24
N ARG A 49 -1.81 5.33 15.00
CA ARG A 49 -2.45 4.31 14.15
C ARG A 49 -1.86 4.29 12.75
N LEU A 50 -2.17 3.23 12.04
CA LEU A 50 -1.92 3.16 10.60
C LEU A 50 -2.73 4.25 9.88
N GLN A 51 -2.04 5.06 9.09
CA GLN A 51 -2.65 6.11 8.28
C GLN A 51 -2.60 5.76 6.81
N GLU A 52 -3.55 6.29 6.07
CA GLU A 52 -3.68 6.17 4.63
C GLU A 52 -3.87 7.54 4.00
N MET A 53 -3.17 7.77 2.90
CA MET A 53 -3.55 8.82 1.95
C MET A 53 -4.04 8.16 0.68
N GLN A 54 -5.32 8.35 0.36
CA GLN A 54 -5.98 7.78 -0.81
C GLN A 54 -6.35 8.87 -1.80
N VAL A 55 -6.22 8.56 -3.08
CA VAL A 55 -6.77 9.33 -4.21
C VAL A 55 -7.67 8.44 -5.05
N LYS A 56 -8.75 9.04 -5.57
CA LYS A 56 -9.77 8.35 -6.37
C LYS A 56 -9.94 9.01 -7.73
N GLY A 57 -10.31 8.22 -8.72
CA GLY A 57 -10.58 8.66 -10.08
C GLY A 57 -9.99 7.72 -11.12
N ARG A 58 -9.93 8.13 -12.37
CA ARG A 58 -9.26 7.34 -13.40
C ARG A 58 -7.75 7.55 -13.32
N ILE A 59 -7.04 6.58 -12.75
CA ILE A 59 -5.62 6.65 -12.44
C ILE A 59 -4.83 5.73 -13.38
N GLY A 60 -4.09 6.31 -14.33
CA GLY A 60 -3.14 5.57 -15.16
C GLY A 60 -1.72 5.62 -14.59
N SER A 61 -1.42 6.65 -13.81
CA SER A 61 -0.17 6.76 -13.06
C SER A 61 -0.37 7.61 -11.81
N VAL A 62 0.35 7.27 -10.76
CA VAL A 62 0.39 8.05 -9.52
C VAL A 62 1.84 8.23 -9.08
N ARG A 63 2.17 9.43 -8.66
CA ARG A 63 3.46 9.77 -8.06
C ARG A 63 3.23 10.28 -6.65
N TRP A 64 3.77 9.57 -5.70
CA TRP A 64 3.84 9.99 -4.31
C TRP A 64 5.20 10.63 -4.04
N THR A 65 5.22 11.72 -3.29
CA THR A 65 6.43 12.41 -2.86
C THR A 65 6.33 12.65 -1.37
N VAL A 66 7.35 12.20 -0.64
CA VAL A 66 7.51 12.52 0.78
C VAL A 66 8.29 13.84 0.84
N ASN A 67 7.62 14.92 1.21
CA ASN A 67 8.25 16.23 1.34
C ASN A 67 8.97 16.35 2.67
N GLN A 68 8.33 15.83 3.74
CA GLN A 68 8.87 15.75 5.08
C GLN A 68 8.36 14.48 5.77
N ALA A 69 9.21 13.84 6.54
CA ALA A 69 8.82 12.70 7.38
C ALA A 69 9.71 12.65 8.62
N ASP A 70 9.16 13.03 9.75
CA ASP A 70 9.80 12.93 11.04
C ASP A 70 9.40 11.60 11.68
N SER A 71 10.32 10.62 11.69
CA SER A 71 10.08 9.30 12.29
C SER A 71 8.83 8.60 11.75
N ALA A 72 8.83 8.27 10.45
CA ALA A 72 7.74 7.55 9.78
C ALA A 72 8.19 6.22 9.18
N LEU A 73 7.28 5.26 9.14
CA LEU A 73 7.40 3.98 8.46
C LEU A 73 6.38 3.89 7.34
N PHE A 74 6.85 3.69 6.12
CA PHE A 74 5.98 3.49 4.96
C PHE A 74 5.89 1.99 4.67
N TYR A 75 4.67 1.46 4.65
CA TYR A 75 4.41 0.03 4.50
C TYR A 75 4.20 -0.40 3.07
N GLY A 76 3.61 0.46 2.25
CA GLY A 76 3.37 0.11 0.86
C GLY A 76 2.47 1.07 0.12
N LEU A 77 2.27 0.73 -1.14
CA LEU A 77 1.42 1.44 -2.09
C LEU A 77 0.45 0.43 -2.71
N ALA A 78 -0.79 0.86 -2.95
CA ALA A 78 -1.80 0.08 -3.64
C ALA A 78 -2.36 0.86 -4.84
N MET A 79 -2.74 0.15 -5.88
CA MET A 79 -3.50 0.67 -7.02
C MET A 79 -4.61 -0.34 -7.32
N ASP A 80 -5.84 0.03 -7.01
CA ASP A 80 -6.96 -0.91 -6.98
C ASP A 80 -8.09 -0.49 -7.92
N GLY A 81 -8.79 -1.50 -8.44
CA GLY A 81 -10.11 -1.33 -9.02
C GLY A 81 -11.18 -1.30 -7.92
N THR A 82 -12.35 -0.78 -8.24
CA THR A 82 -13.53 -0.84 -7.35
C THR A 82 -14.35 -2.11 -7.55
N GLU A 83 -14.01 -2.89 -8.56
CA GLU A 83 -14.72 -4.13 -8.93
C GLU A 83 -13.71 -5.22 -9.30
N GLY A 84 -14.16 -6.47 -9.18
CA GLY A 84 -13.36 -7.64 -9.55
C GLY A 84 -12.59 -8.26 -8.39
N VAL A 85 -11.47 -8.92 -8.68
CA VAL A 85 -10.60 -9.56 -7.72
C VAL A 85 -9.34 -8.74 -7.55
N ILE A 86 -9.01 -8.39 -6.32
CA ILE A 86 -7.76 -7.70 -5.96
C ILE A 86 -6.82 -8.75 -5.37
N LEU A 87 -5.60 -8.81 -5.89
CA LEU A 87 -4.57 -9.74 -5.43
C LEU A 87 -3.37 -8.94 -4.88
N ASP A 88 -3.14 -9.04 -3.58
CA ASP A 88 -1.94 -8.52 -2.94
C ASP A 88 -0.89 -9.62 -2.82
N ASN A 89 0.33 -9.31 -3.18
CA ASN A 89 1.46 -10.21 -3.06
C ASN A 89 2.46 -9.70 -2.03
N PHE A 90 2.50 -10.35 -0.87
CA PHE A 90 3.45 -10.08 0.21
C PHE A 90 4.62 -11.06 0.24
N SER A 91 4.99 -11.64 -0.91
CA SER A 91 6.06 -12.62 -0.95
C SER A 91 7.39 -12.00 -0.52
N LEU A 92 8.06 -12.68 0.40
CA LEU A 92 9.43 -12.37 0.82
C LEU A 92 10.31 -13.57 0.52
N ARG A 93 11.24 -13.39 -0.43
CA ARG A 93 12.16 -14.47 -0.84
C ARG A 93 13.00 -14.94 0.36
N GLY A 94 13.06 -16.26 0.54
CA GLY A 94 13.86 -16.88 1.60
C GLY A 94 13.17 -16.88 2.97
N SER A 95 11.95 -16.37 3.09
CA SER A 95 11.22 -16.39 4.36
C SER A 95 10.74 -17.78 4.72
N SER A 96 10.95 -18.18 5.97
CA SER A 96 10.37 -19.37 6.58
C SER A 96 8.96 -19.16 7.12
N GLY A 97 8.46 -17.91 7.12
CA GLY A 97 7.19 -17.52 7.73
C GLY A 97 7.28 -17.26 9.24
N LEU A 98 8.38 -17.63 9.91
CA LEU A 98 8.52 -17.42 11.35
C LEU A 98 8.48 -15.94 11.74
N SER A 99 8.95 -15.06 10.88
CA SER A 99 8.91 -13.61 11.08
C SER A 99 7.48 -13.05 11.19
N LEU A 100 6.46 -13.74 10.69
CA LEU A 100 5.07 -13.31 10.87
C LEU A 100 4.67 -13.25 12.35
N ARG A 101 5.29 -14.07 13.20
CA ARG A 101 5.03 -14.07 14.65
C ARG A 101 5.52 -12.81 15.36
N THR A 102 6.40 -12.04 14.74
CA THR A 102 6.95 -10.80 15.29
C THR A 102 6.14 -9.57 14.91
N ILE A 103 5.16 -9.70 14.00
CA ILE A 103 4.28 -8.60 13.63
C ILE A 103 3.28 -8.38 14.76
N PRO A 104 3.19 -7.15 15.30
CA PRO A 104 2.22 -6.85 16.35
C PRO A 104 0.77 -7.10 15.88
N SER A 105 -0.02 -7.78 16.69
CA SER A 105 -1.41 -8.11 16.34
C SER A 105 -2.27 -6.86 16.08
N GLU A 106 -2.01 -5.77 16.79
CA GLU A 106 -2.70 -4.50 16.56
C GLU A 106 -2.43 -3.93 15.16
N MET A 107 -1.20 -4.05 14.67
CA MET A 107 -0.84 -3.64 13.31
C MET A 107 -1.62 -4.45 12.26
N LEU A 108 -1.73 -5.78 12.46
CA LEU A 108 -2.51 -6.64 11.57
C LEU A 108 -3.99 -6.27 11.58
N LYS A 109 -4.56 -5.95 12.76
CA LYS A 109 -5.94 -5.48 12.88
C LYS A 109 -6.15 -4.15 12.16
N GLU A 110 -5.25 -3.19 12.33
CA GLU A 110 -5.34 -1.89 11.66
C GLU A 110 -5.27 -2.02 10.14
N PHE A 111 -4.38 -2.87 9.63
CA PHE A 111 -4.34 -3.18 8.20
C PHE A 111 -5.63 -3.83 7.72
N ASN A 112 -6.16 -4.81 8.45
CA ASN A 112 -7.40 -5.47 8.10
C ASN A 112 -8.61 -4.53 8.14
N MET A 113 -8.59 -3.50 8.98
CA MET A 113 -9.64 -2.47 9.01
C MET A 113 -9.61 -1.57 7.78
N GLN A 114 -8.43 -1.22 7.29
CA GLN A 114 -8.27 -0.35 6.12
C GLN A 114 -8.30 -1.14 4.80
N ARG A 115 -7.85 -2.40 4.83
CA ARG A 115 -7.75 -3.27 3.66
C ARG A 115 -8.19 -4.69 4.04
N PRO A 116 -9.49 -4.94 4.17
CA PRO A 116 -10.00 -6.26 4.55
C PRO A 116 -9.73 -7.28 3.43
N TYR A 117 -9.34 -8.51 3.84
CA TYR A 117 -9.09 -9.62 2.94
C TYR A 117 -10.16 -10.69 3.11
N ASP A 118 -10.76 -11.11 1.99
CA ASP A 118 -11.70 -12.23 1.96
C ASP A 118 -10.96 -13.58 2.03
N LEU A 119 -9.71 -13.63 1.53
CA LEU A 119 -8.88 -14.83 1.51
C LEU A 119 -7.42 -14.47 1.72
N ILE A 120 -6.77 -15.18 2.63
CA ILE A 120 -5.31 -15.11 2.85
C ILE A 120 -4.71 -16.48 2.55
N ILE A 121 -3.74 -16.53 1.65
CA ILE A 121 -3.00 -17.75 1.32
C ILE A 121 -1.60 -17.66 1.91
N LEU A 122 -1.25 -18.58 2.80
CA LEU A 122 0.07 -18.69 3.41
C LEU A 122 0.82 -19.88 2.77
N GLN A 123 1.90 -19.59 2.06
CA GLN A 123 2.72 -20.62 1.44
C GLN A 123 4.15 -20.53 1.98
N TYR A 124 4.50 -21.48 2.83
CA TYR A 124 5.83 -21.66 3.42
C TYR A 124 6.21 -23.14 3.35
N GLY A 125 7.45 -23.47 3.71
CA GLY A 125 7.88 -24.86 3.83
C GLY A 125 9.20 -25.17 3.14
N LEU A 126 9.45 -24.60 1.96
CA LEU A 126 10.69 -24.87 1.22
C LEU A 126 11.97 -24.42 1.94
N ASN A 127 11.85 -23.44 2.85
CA ASN A 127 12.97 -22.89 3.62
C ASN A 127 12.97 -23.33 5.11
N VAL A 128 12.14 -24.30 5.47
CA VAL A 128 12.02 -24.81 6.85
C VAL A 128 12.61 -26.20 6.99
N ALA A 129 12.82 -26.90 5.87
CA ALA A 129 13.43 -28.23 5.86
C ALA A 129 14.97 -28.09 5.89
N ALA A 130 15.53 -27.94 7.09
CA ALA A 130 16.93 -28.15 7.39
C ALA A 130 17.05 -28.86 8.74
#